data_429964b9cb4cce992db0be5705d6be3e
#
_entry.id   429964b9cb4cce992db0be5705d6be3e
#
_cell.length_a   1.000
_cell.length_b   1.000
_cell.length_c   1.000
_cell.angle_alpha   90.00
_cell.angle_beta   90.00
_cell.angle_gamma   90.00
#
_symmetry.space_group_name_H-M   'P 1'
#
loop_
_entity.id
_entity.type
_entity.pdbx_description
1 polymer ?
#
loop_
_entity_poly.entity_id
_entity_poly.type
_entity_poly.pdbx_seq_one_letter_code
_entity_poly.pdbx_strand_id
1 'polypeptide(L)'
;MRIPFIICMVTALFMYKDVMNRNKYFQEIKEYIPKFTNVLDFGSGSCALAKYLKNRNYVTSVDIYKGCKDADVYDGYRLPYDDDAFDVVVCMFVLHHIPHHKQIIEELKRVCAKRIIIVEDVPQTLYQYFVSKIHYLFFRQSMKTIENMQTPETWCQLLEDRGACTIKQLESHSFINPTPHFVIVKDFYLKNW
;
A
#
# COMPACT_ATOMS: atom_id res chain seq x y z
N MET A 1 3.19 32.12 -13.24
CA MET A 1 1.73 31.99 -13.03
C MET A 1 1.52 31.65 -11.56
N ARG A 2 0.96 32.56 -10.77
CA ARG A 2 0.76 32.35 -9.32
C ARG A 2 -0.41 31.39 -9.14
N ILE A 3 -0.16 30.24 -8.55
CA ILE A 3 -1.22 29.30 -8.13
C ILE A 3 -2.12 30.06 -7.15
N PRO A 4 -3.44 30.15 -7.36
CA PRO A 4 -4.33 30.85 -6.45
C PRO A 4 -4.17 30.30 -5.02
N PHE A 5 -4.13 31.18 -4.04
CA PHE A 5 -3.98 30.86 -2.62
C PHE A 5 -4.98 29.82 -2.12
N ILE A 6 -6.20 29.82 -2.70
CA ILE A 6 -7.25 28.83 -2.43
C ILE A 6 -6.81 27.41 -2.82
N ILE A 7 -6.12 27.23 -3.96
CA ILE A 7 -5.63 25.91 -4.39
C ILE A 7 -4.55 25.42 -3.42
N CYS A 8 -3.68 26.32 -2.95
CA CYS A 8 -2.65 25.99 -1.98
C CYS A 8 -3.25 25.60 -0.60
N MET A 9 -4.27 26.30 -0.14
CA MET A 9 -5.00 25.95 1.10
C MET A 9 -5.75 24.61 0.97
N VAL A 10 -6.41 24.37 -0.15
CA VAL A 10 -7.13 23.13 -0.41
C VAL A 10 -6.14 21.97 -0.47
N THR A 11 -5.01 22.10 -1.18
CA THR A 11 -3.99 21.04 -1.21
C THR A 11 -3.35 20.79 0.15
N ALA A 12 -3.08 21.84 0.94
CA ALA A 12 -2.57 21.68 2.31
C ALA A 12 -3.57 20.98 3.24
N LEU A 13 -4.87 21.27 3.10
CA LEU A 13 -5.93 20.61 3.86
C LEU A 13 -6.07 19.13 3.46
N PHE A 14 -5.86 18.81 2.18
CA PHE A 14 -5.84 17.44 1.68
C PHE A 14 -4.65 16.66 2.24
N MET A 15 -3.45 17.24 2.18
CA MET A 15 -2.25 16.60 2.74
C MET A 15 -2.37 16.38 4.25
N TYR A 16 -2.98 17.32 4.98
CA TYR A 16 -3.23 17.17 6.42
C TYR A 16 -4.21 16.02 6.72
N LYS A 17 -5.29 15.90 5.94
CA LYS A 17 -6.27 14.79 6.11
C LYS A 17 -5.66 13.43 5.76
N ASP A 18 -4.82 13.35 4.73
CA ASP A 18 -4.13 12.10 4.37
C ASP A 18 -3.15 11.66 5.48
N VAL A 19 -2.44 12.59 6.10
CA VAL A 19 -1.57 12.29 7.25
C VAL A 19 -2.38 11.78 8.46
N MET A 20 -3.55 12.38 8.73
CA MET A 20 -4.43 11.93 9.83
C MET A 20 -5.07 10.58 9.54
N ASN A 21 -5.42 10.28 8.27
CA ASN A 21 -5.95 8.99 7.87
C ASN A 21 -4.91 7.86 7.95
N ARG A 22 -3.62 8.13 7.68
CA ARG A 22 -2.56 7.10 7.76
C ARG A 22 -2.50 6.41 9.11
N ASN A 23 -2.64 7.15 10.21
CA ASN A 23 -2.67 6.56 11.55
C ASN A 23 -3.84 5.59 11.73
N LYS A 24 -4.99 5.85 11.12
CA LYS A 24 -6.14 4.94 11.14
C LYS A 24 -5.80 3.64 10.41
N TYR A 25 -5.24 3.72 9.20
CA TYR A 25 -4.81 2.52 8.46
C TYR A 25 -3.76 1.73 9.23
N PHE A 26 -2.78 2.38 9.84
CA PHE A 26 -1.78 1.71 10.66
C PHE A 26 -2.40 1.01 11.87
N GLN A 27 -3.42 1.61 12.50
CA GLN A 27 -4.15 0.96 13.59
C GLN A 27 -4.91 -0.28 13.11
N GLU A 28 -5.54 -0.22 11.95
CA GLU A 28 -6.27 -1.34 11.37
C GLU A 28 -5.35 -2.49 10.99
N ILE A 29 -4.24 -2.20 10.30
CA ILE A 29 -3.34 -3.26 9.81
C ILE A 29 -2.45 -3.85 10.91
N LYS A 30 -2.15 -3.11 11.99
CA LYS A 30 -1.27 -3.60 13.07
C LYS A 30 -1.80 -4.86 13.76
N GLU A 31 -3.12 -5.09 13.73
CA GLU A 31 -3.73 -6.28 14.29
C GLU A 31 -3.36 -7.53 13.51
N TYR A 32 -3.07 -7.37 12.22
CA TYR A 32 -2.62 -8.44 11.34
C TYR A 32 -1.10 -8.64 11.36
N ILE A 33 -0.33 -7.76 12.03
CA ILE A 33 1.13 -7.85 12.14
C ILE A 33 1.48 -8.37 13.54
N PRO A 34 1.95 -9.61 13.71
CA PRO A 34 2.40 -10.10 15.01
C PRO A 34 3.56 -9.26 15.55
N LYS A 35 3.68 -9.16 16.88
CA LYS A 35 4.80 -8.45 17.50
C LYS A 35 6.12 -9.20 17.27
N PHE A 36 7.22 -8.45 17.21
CA PHE A 36 8.57 -8.98 17.09
C PHE A 36 8.85 -9.77 15.81
N THR A 37 8.12 -9.48 14.74
CA THR A 37 8.33 -10.05 13.42
C THR A 37 9.14 -9.13 12.53
N ASN A 38 9.80 -9.71 11.51
CA ASN A 38 10.44 -8.99 10.41
C ASN A 38 9.36 -8.54 9.43
N VAL A 39 9.28 -7.25 9.16
CA VAL A 39 8.26 -6.64 8.31
C VAL A 39 8.94 -5.90 7.16
N LEU A 40 8.51 -6.16 5.93
CA LEU A 40 8.86 -5.36 4.76
C LEU A 40 7.78 -4.29 4.55
N ASP A 41 8.16 -3.02 4.60
CA ASP A 41 7.35 -1.85 4.20
C ASP A 41 7.63 -1.55 2.73
N PHE A 42 6.87 -2.17 1.83
CA PHE A 42 7.05 -2.09 0.37
C PHE A 42 6.35 -0.86 -0.21
N GLY A 43 7.10 -0.04 -0.98
CA GLY A 43 6.62 1.26 -1.45
C GLY A 43 6.51 2.25 -0.30
N SER A 44 7.52 2.28 0.56
CA SER A 44 7.52 2.91 1.88
C SER A 44 7.36 4.43 1.87
N GLY A 45 7.62 5.09 0.73
CA GLY A 45 7.57 6.54 0.60
C GLY A 45 8.33 7.25 1.71
N SER A 46 7.62 7.92 2.62
CA SER A 46 8.22 8.64 3.77
C SER A 46 8.58 7.75 4.97
N CYS A 47 8.48 6.43 4.86
CA CYS A 47 8.69 5.43 5.91
C CYS A 47 7.78 5.65 7.14
N ALA A 48 6.55 6.05 6.90
CA ALA A 48 5.62 6.36 7.98
C ALA A 48 5.20 5.09 8.76
N LEU A 49 5.02 3.97 8.07
CA LEU A 49 4.70 2.68 8.68
C LEU A 49 5.88 2.20 9.57
N ALA A 50 7.10 2.27 9.05
CA ALA A 50 8.29 1.90 9.81
C ALA A 50 8.41 2.72 11.12
N LYS A 51 8.16 4.03 11.04
CA LYS A 51 8.15 4.91 12.23
C LYS A 51 7.04 4.52 13.22
N TYR A 52 5.88 4.11 12.72
CA TYR A 52 4.76 3.67 13.56
C TYR A 52 5.03 2.34 14.27
N LEU A 53 5.70 1.40 13.60
CA LEU A 53 5.98 0.06 14.10
C LEU A 53 7.31 -0.08 14.84
N LYS A 54 8.19 0.93 14.87
CA LYS A 54 9.59 0.85 15.32
C LYS A 54 9.82 0.24 16.71
N ASN A 55 8.83 0.37 17.62
CA ASN A 55 8.91 -0.16 18.98
C ASN A 55 8.21 -1.51 19.13
N ARG A 56 7.78 -2.08 18.01
CA ARG A 56 6.95 -3.29 18.00
C ARG A 56 7.50 -4.38 17.08
N ASN A 57 8.10 -3.99 15.95
CA ASN A 57 8.56 -4.88 14.89
C ASN A 57 9.92 -4.44 14.34
N TYR A 58 10.62 -5.34 13.65
CA TYR A 58 11.81 -5.05 12.87
C TYR A 58 11.37 -4.71 11.44
N VAL A 59 11.42 -3.42 11.06
CA VAL A 59 10.88 -2.97 9.79
C VAL A 59 11.99 -2.57 8.84
N THR A 60 12.02 -3.19 7.67
CA THR A 60 12.82 -2.79 6.52
C THR A 60 11.91 -2.06 5.56
N SER A 61 12.29 -0.84 5.16
CA SER A 61 11.56 -0.03 4.20
C SER A 61 12.23 -0.09 2.84
N VAL A 62 11.47 -0.29 1.76
CA VAL A 62 11.99 -0.30 0.39
C VAL A 62 11.09 0.49 -0.55
N ASP A 63 11.71 1.22 -1.48
CA ASP A 63 11.00 1.98 -2.51
C ASP A 63 11.86 2.08 -3.78
N ILE A 64 11.29 2.47 -4.92
CA ILE A 64 12.04 2.80 -6.14
C ILE A 64 12.78 4.14 -6.02
N TYR A 65 12.35 5.00 -5.09
CA TYR A 65 12.98 6.29 -4.76
C TYR A 65 13.29 6.35 -3.28
N LYS A 66 14.39 7.02 -2.94
CA LYS A 66 14.76 7.24 -1.54
C LYS A 66 13.87 8.30 -0.88
N GLY A 67 12.69 7.90 -0.47
CA GLY A 67 11.70 8.77 0.17
C GLY A 67 12.00 9.10 1.64
N CYS A 68 12.81 8.26 2.32
CA CYS A 68 13.36 8.53 3.64
C CYS A 68 14.82 8.04 3.73
N LYS A 69 15.53 8.49 4.80
CA LYS A 69 16.96 8.18 4.97
C LYS A 69 17.25 6.68 5.05
N ASP A 70 16.38 5.94 5.71
CA ASP A 70 16.58 4.55 6.09
C ASP A 70 15.90 3.58 5.10
N ALA A 71 15.36 4.07 3.97
CA ALA A 71 14.79 3.21 2.94
C ALA A 71 15.87 2.65 2.03
N ASP A 72 15.78 1.36 1.75
CA ASP A 72 16.49 0.72 0.65
C ASP A 72 15.91 1.16 -0.69
N VAL A 73 16.72 1.16 -1.74
CA VAL A 73 16.28 1.47 -3.09
C VAL A 73 16.45 0.22 -3.95
N TYR A 74 15.41 -0.13 -4.72
CA TYR A 74 15.46 -1.25 -5.65
C TYR A 74 15.18 -0.82 -7.10
N ASP A 75 15.43 -1.69 -8.05
CA ASP A 75 15.37 -1.40 -9.51
C ASP A 75 13.95 -1.35 -10.09
N GLY A 76 12.92 -1.61 -9.26
CA GLY A 76 11.52 -1.69 -9.68
C GLY A 76 11.09 -3.08 -10.15
N TYR A 77 12.01 -4.04 -10.25
CA TYR A 77 11.73 -5.38 -10.80
C TYR A 77 12.01 -6.50 -9.81
N ARG A 78 13.15 -6.46 -9.12
CA ARG A 78 13.59 -7.50 -8.19
C ARG A 78 13.99 -6.90 -6.85
N LEU A 79 13.48 -7.49 -5.77
CA LEU A 79 13.82 -7.08 -4.41
C LEU A 79 15.19 -7.68 -4.01
N PRO A 80 16.10 -6.88 -3.41
CA PRO A 80 17.44 -7.30 -3.04
C PRO A 80 17.45 -8.11 -1.72
N TYR A 81 16.48 -9.00 -1.53
CA TYR A 81 16.33 -9.82 -0.35
C TYR A 81 16.22 -11.29 -0.71
N ASP A 82 16.59 -12.16 0.21
CA ASP A 82 16.46 -13.60 0.07
C ASP A 82 14.99 -14.06 0.11
N ASP A 83 14.75 -15.30 -0.32
CA ASP A 83 13.46 -15.93 -0.21
C ASP A 83 13.08 -16.03 1.27
N ASP A 84 11.77 -15.83 1.57
CA ASP A 84 11.21 -15.90 2.92
C ASP A 84 11.91 -14.98 3.96
N ALA A 85 12.58 -13.90 3.53
CA ALA A 85 13.32 -12.98 4.41
C ALA A 85 12.44 -12.25 5.44
N PHE A 86 11.14 -12.08 5.13
CA PHE A 86 10.21 -11.32 5.96
C PHE A 86 9.03 -12.17 6.40
N ASP A 87 8.67 -12.09 7.68
CA ASP A 87 7.44 -12.73 8.19
C ASP A 87 6.19 -12.09 7.58
N VAL A 88 6.21 -10.76 7.42
CA VAL A 88 5.08 -9.98 6.90
C VAL A 88 5.57 -8.98 5.87
N VAL A 89 4.87 -8.90 4.75
CA VAL A 89 5.04 -7.84 3.73
C VAL A 89 3.81 -6.94 3.76
N VAL A 90 4.03 -5.64 3.81
CA VAL A 90 2.96 -4.62 3.80
C VAL A 90 3.11 -3.73 2.58
N CYS A 91 2.05 -3.64 1.77
CA CYS A 91 1.94 -2.78 0.59
C CYS A 91 0.79 -1.81 0.80
N MET A 92 1.06 -0.51 0.93
CA MET A 92 0.00 0.48 1.16
C MET A 92 -0.04 1.51 0.05
N PHE A 93 -1.12 1.50 -0.75
CA PHE A 93 -1.35 2.46 -1.83
C PHE A 93 -0.20 2.53 -2.83
N VAL A 94 0.35 1.39 -3.23
CA VAL A 94 1.53 1.30 -4.10
C VAL A 94 1.33 0.43 -5.33
N LEU A 95 0.62 -0.68 -5.23
CA LEU A 95 0.53 -1.67 -6.32
C LEU A 95 -0.18 -1.13 -7.55
N HIS A 96 -1.17 -0.25 -7.38
CA HIS A 96 -1.86 0.40 -8.48
C HIS A 96 -0.96 1.37 -9.29
N HIS A 97 0.19 1.78 -8.75
CA HIS A 97 1.19 2.59 -9.45
C HIS A 97 2.14 1.76 -10.31
N ILE A 98 2.17 0.45 -10.16
CA ILE A 98 3.15 -0.43 -10.80
C ILE A 98 2.53 -1.08 -12.06
N PRO A 99 3.00 -0.75 -13.28
CA PRO A 99 2.44 -1.33 -14.51
C PRO A 99 2.57 -2.85 -14.58
N HIS A 100 3.67 -3.39 -14.04
CA HIS A 100 3.99 -4.82 -13.99
C HIS A 100 3.72 -5.43 -12.61
N HIS A 101 2.63 -5.03 -11.96
CA HIS A 101 2.25 -5.45 -10.60
C HIS A 101 2.21 -6.98 -10.42
N LYS A 102 1.85 -7.74 -11.46
CA LYS A 102 1.87 -9.22 -11.39
C LYS A 102 3.28 -9.77 -11.11
N GLN A 103 4.30 -9.23 -11.78
CA GLN A 103 5.69 -9.63 -11.54
C GLN A 103 6.13 -9.24 -10.13
N ILE A 104 5.76 -8.05 -9.68
CA ILE A 104 6.08 -7.59 -8.31
C ILE A 104 5.37 -8.44 -7.26
N ILE A 105 4.14 -8.88 -7.49
CA ILE A 105 3.44 -9.78 -6.58
C ILE A 105 4.22 -11.10 -6.42
N GLU A 106 4.78 -11.66 -7.48
CA GLU A 106 5.62 -12.85 -7.36
C GLU A 106 6.90 -12.59 -6.53
N GLU A 107 7.52 -11.41 -6.67
CA GLU A 107 8.63 -11.02 -5.82
C GLU A 107 8.22 -10.83 -4.36
N LEU A 108 7.06 -10.20 -4.09
CA LEU A 108 6.54 -10.08 -2.73
C LEU A 108 6.23 -11.46 -2.11
N LYS A 109 5.70 -12.38 -2.89
CA LYS A 109 5.48 -13.79 -2.47
C LYS A 109 6.80 -14.52 -2.22
N ARG A 110 7.83 -14.24 -3.03
CA ARG A 110 9.16 -14.85 -2.86
C ARG A 110 9.81 -14.45 -1.53
N VAL A 111 9.79 -13.16 -1.20
CA VAL A 111 10.43 -12.64 0.01
C VAL A 111 9.59 -12.78 1.27
N CYS A 112 8.32 -13.20 1.14
CA CYS A 112 7.36 -13.29 2.24
C CYS A 112 7.21 -14.73 2.74
N ALA A 113 7.50 -14.95 4.02
CA ALA A 113 7.37 -16.26 4.65
C ALA A 113 5.93 -16.59 5.07
N LYS A 114 5.13 -15.60 5.55
CA LYS A 114 3.88 -15.91 6.27
C LYS A 114 2.68 -15.12 5.81
N ARG A 115 2.79 -13.80 5.62
CA ARG A 115 1.62 -12.94 5.40
C ARG A 115 1.92 -11.73 4.51
N ILE A 116 1.07 -11.49 3.52
CA ILE A 116 1.05 -10.25 2.75
C ILE A 116 -0.20 -9.45 3.14
N ILE A 117 -0.02 -8.16 3.42
CA ILE A 117 -1.08 -7.20 3.70
C ILE A 117 -1.06 -6.13 2.61
N ILE A 118 -2.15 -6.00 1.88
CA ILE A 118 -2.34 -4.98 0.86
C ILE A 118 -3.41 -4.00 1.34
N VAL A 119 -3.14 -2.71 1.23
CA VAL A 119 -4.14 -1.65 1.42
C VAL A 119 -4.23 -0.85 0.14
N GLU A 120 -5.40 -0.85 -0.49
CA GLU A 120 -5.60 -0.19 -1.78
C GLU A 120 -6.92 0.55 -1.88
N ASP A 121 -6.95 1.56 -2.74
CA ASP A 121 -8.15 2.29 -3.13
C ASP A 121 -8.90 1.50 -4.19
N VAL A 122 -10.21 1.28 -3.98
CA VAL A 122 -11.04 0.57 -4.96
C VAL A 122 -12.31 1.36 -5.24
N PRO A 123 -12.35 2.15 -6.33
CA PRO A 123 -13.57 2.82 -6.77
C PRO A 123 -14.66 1.80 -7.11
N GLN A 124 -15.82 1.89 -6.44
CA GLN A 124 -16.97 1.00 -6.65
C GLN A 124 -18.05 1.61 -7.54
N THR A 125 -18.00 2.93 -7.76
CA THR A 125 -18.98 3.65 -8.58
C THR A 125 -18.29 4.50 -9.65
N LEU A 126 -19.02 4.82 -10.72
CA LEU A 126 -18.53 5.73 -11.77
C LEU A 126 -18.14 7.10 -11.20
N TYR A 127 -18.87 7.59 -10.19
CA TYR A 127 -18.55 8.84 -9.51
C TYR A 127 -17.20 8.75 -8.78
N GLN A 128 -16.99 7.70 -7.99
CA GLN A 128 -15.72 7.47 -7.28
C GLN A 128 -14.56 7.32 -8.25
N TYR A 129 -14.75 6.58 -9.34
CA TYR A 129 -13.77 6.44 -10.41
C TYR A 129 -13.41 7.81 -11.03
N PHE A 130 -14.41 8.64 -11.31
CA PHE A 130 -14.22 9.97 -11.90
C PHE A 130 -13.49 10.91 -10.93
N VAL A 131 -13.87 10.91 -9.64
CA VAL A 131 -13.21 11.70 -8.60
C VAL A 131 -11.76 11.26 -8.40
N SER A 132 -11.50 9.96 -8.39
CA SER A 132 -10.14 9.43 -8.33
C SER A 132 -9.30 9.89 -9.54
N LYS A 133 -9.89 9.84 -10.74
CA LYS A 133 -9.24 10.32 -11.97
C LYS A 133 -8.83 11.80 -11.89
N ILE A 134 -9.73 12.64 -11.39
CA ILE A 134 -9.45 14.08 -11.18
C ILE A 134 -8.34 14.23 -10.14
N HIS A 135 -8.39 13.52 -9.03
CA HIS A 135 -7.39 13.55 -7.98
C HIS A 135 -6.00 13.23 -8.55
N TYR A 136 -5.86 12.14 -9.29
CA TYR A 136 -4.59 11.75 -9.93
C TYR A 136 -4.08 12.77 -10.95
N LEU A 137 -4.98 13.40 -11.72
CA LEU A 137 -4.62 14.45 -12.67
C LEU A 137 -4.00 15.69 -11.96
N PHE A 138 -4.58 16.12 -10.83
CA PHE A 138 -4.08 17.25 -10.06
C PHE A 138 -2.74 16.97 -9.37
N PHE A 139 -2.50 15.74 -8.94
CA PHE A 139 -1.26 15.34 -8.26
C PHE A 139 -0.17 14.83 -9.20
N ARG A 140 -0.30 15.06 -10.52
CA ARG A 140 0.65 14.61 -11.56
C ARG A 140 0.94 13.11 -11.56
N GLN A 141 0.07 12.32 -10.99
CA GLN A 141 0.20 10.87 -11.08
C GLN A 141 -0.21 10.40 -12.48
N SER A 142 0.49 9.42 -13.02
CA SER A 142 0.23 8.91 -14.37
C SER A 142 -1.21 8.41 -14.50
N MET A 143 -1.91 8.80 -15.56
CA MET A 143 -3.26 8.30 -15.88
C MET A 143 -3.30 6.77 -16.01
N LYS A 144 -2.15 6.14 -16.32
CA LYS A 144 -2.02 4.67 -16.39
C LYS A 144 -2.22 3.98 -15.05
N THR A 145 -2.02 4.68 -13.92
CA THR A 145 -2.18 4.09 -12.58
C THR A 145 -3.62 3.72 -12.25
N ILE A 146 -4.61 4.42 -12.84
CA ILE A 146 -6.03 4.08 -12.61
C ILE A 146 -6.42 2.78 -13.33
N GLU A 147 -5.78 2.48 -14.46
CA GLU A 147 -6.04 1.24 -15.20
C GLU A 147 -5.54 -0.01 -14.45
N ASN A 148 -4.65 0.17 -13.48
CA ASN A 148 -4.10 -0.91 -12.65
C ASN A 148 -4.84 -1.11 -11.32
N MET A 149 -5.88 -0.33 -11.03
CA MET A 149 -6.72 -0.57 -9.86
C MET A 149 -7.50 -1.88 -10.04
N GLN A 150 -7.30 -2.80 -9.12
CA GLN A 150 -7.96 -4.10 -9.12
C GLN A 150 -9.02 -4.15 -8.01
N THR A 151 -10.02 -5.03 -8.14
CA THR A 151 -10.92 -5.32 -7.03
C THR A 151 -10.20 -6.10 -5.93
N PRO A 152 -10.70 -6.09 -4.69
CA PRO A 152 -10.10 -6.87 -3.60
C PRO A 152 -10.01 -8.36 -3.92
N GLU A 153 -11.03 -8.90 -4.62
CA GLU A 153 -11.06 -10.30 -5.06
C GLU A 153 -9.96 -10.57 -6.08
N THR A 154 -9.72 -9.63 -7.01
CA THR A 154 -8.63 -9.76 -7.99
C THR A 154 -7.26 -9.73 -7.31
N TRP A 155 -7.06 -8.88 -6.31
CA TRP A 155 -5.82 -8.89 -5.51
C TRP A 155 -5.65 -10.22 -4.79
N CYS A 156 -6.72 -10.77 -4.19
CA CYS A 156 -6.68 -12.11 -3.60
C CYS A 156 -6.31 -13.18 -4.62
N GLN A 157 -6.88 -13.13 -5.83
CA GLN A 157 -6.58 -14.07 -6.92
C GLN A 157 -5.13 -13.96 -7.39
N LEU A 158 -4.59 -12.76 -7.52
CA LEU A 158 -3.18 -12.55 -7.89
C LEU A 158 -2.21 -13.06 -6.82
N LEU A 159 -2.64 -13.11 -5.57
CA LEU A 159 -1.90 -13.72 -4.47
C LEU A 159 -2.16 -15.23 -4.35
N GLU A 160 -2.79 -15.86 -5.37
CA GLU A 160 -3.15 -17.29 -5.33
C GLU A 160 -1.93 -18.17 -5.09
N ASP A 161 -1.83 -18.59 -3.83
CA ASP A 161 -1.12 -19.73 -3.31
C ASP A 161 -2.00 -20.29 -2.19
N ARG A 162 -1.64 -21.45 -1.65
CA ARG A 162 -2.37 -22.09 -0.56
C ARG A 162 -2.46 -21.14 0.65
N GLY A 163 -3.66 -20.75 1.04
CA GLY A 163 -3.88 -19.92 2.22
C GLY A 163 -5.17 -19.11 2.18
N ALA A 164 -5.61 -18.67 3.35
CA ALA A 164 -6.80 -17.85 3.47
C ALA A 164 -6.54 -16.40 2.98
N CYS A 165 -7.53 -15.82 2.30
CA CYS A 165 -7.55 -14.42 1.96
C CYS A 165 -8.70 -13.74 2.71
N THR A 166 -8.37 -12.75 3.54
CA THR A 166 -9.35 -11.95 4.28
C THR A 166 -9.44 -10.57 3.66
N ILE A 167 -10.65 -10.12 3.37
CA ILE A 167 -10.93 -8.79 2.82
C ILE A 167 -11.71 -8.00 3.85
N LYS A 168 -11.22 -6.81 4.20
CA LYS A 168 -11.91 -5.85 5.08
C LYS A 168 -12.03 -4.52 4.37
N GLN A 169 -13.26 -4.05 4.19
CA GLN A 169 -13.50 -2.70 3.74
C GLN A 169 -13.34 -1.71 4.89
N LEU A 170 -12.60 -0.64 4.64
CA LEU A 170 -12.48 0.49 5.55
C LEU A 170 -13.34 1.64 5.02
N GLU A 171 -14.10 2.26 5.90
CA GLU A 171 -14.89 3.43 5.53
C GLU A 171 -14.00 4.60 5.13
N SER A 172 -14.26 5.16 3.95
CA SER A 172 -13.68 6.45 3.57
C SER A 172 -14.44 7.56 4.29
N HIS A 173 -13.72 8.38 5.05
CA HIS A 173 -14.29 9.58 5.70
C HIS A 173 -14.00 10.86 4.91
N SER A 174 -13.53 10.74 3.68
CA SER A 174 -13.25 11.88 2.83
C SER A 174 -14.50 12.27 2.06
N PHE A 175 -15.01 13.48 2.33
CA PHE A 175 -16.12 14.07 1.55
C PHE A 175 -15.75 14.33 0.08
N ILE A 176 -14.44 14.44 -0.21
CA ILE A 176 -13.94 14.85 -1.53
C ILE A 176 -13.45 13.63 -2.31
N ASN A 177 -12.92 12.62 -1.66
CA ASN A 177 -12.63 11.32 -2.26
C ASN A 177 -13.32 10.22 -1.46
N PRO A 178 -14.59 9.89 -1.79
CA PRO A 178 -15.34 8.87 -1.08
C PRO A 178 -14.96 7.45 -1.51
N THR A 179 -13.81 7.27 -2.19
CA THR A 179 -13.35 5.96 -2.62
C THR A 179 -13.08 5.09 -1.40
N PRO A 180 -13.69 3.91 -1.29
CA PRO A 180 -13.43 3.00 -0.20
C PRO A 180 -12.04 2.42 -0.29
N HIS A 181 -11.44 2.18 0.87
CA HIS A 181 -10.16 1.52 0.99
C HIS A 181 -10.39 0.09 1.44
N PHE A 182 -9.60 -0.84 0.94
CA PHE A 182 -9.67 -2.23 1.31
C PHE A 182 -8.35 -2.69 1.92
N VAL A 183 -8.45 -3.39 3.02
CA VAL A 183 -7.35 -4.18 3.60
C VAL A 183 -7.54 -5.62 3.14
N ILE A 184 -6.56 -6.14 2.45
CA ILE A 184 -6.51 -7.51 1.95
C ILE A 184 -5.37 -8.20 2.68
N VAL A 185 -5.70 -9.26 3.41
CA VAL A 185 -4.72 -10.04 4.18
C VAL A 185 -4.66 -11.43 3.60
N LYS A 186 -3.52 -11.80 3.06
CA LYS A 186 -3.23 -13.13 2.56
C LYS A 186 -2.29 -13.86 3.50
N ASP A 187 -2.76 -14.93 4.09
CA ASP A 187 -1.93 -15.86 4.86
C ASP A 187 -1.39 -16.96 3.94
N PHE A 188 -0.10 -17.21 4.02
CA PHE A 188 0.52 -18.38 3.41
C PHE A 188 0.58 -19.47 4.48
N TYR A 189 -0.07 -20.62 4.22
CA TYR A 189 0.17 -21.78 5.07
C TYR A 189 1.64 -22.16 4.88
N LEU A 190 2.33 -22.27 6.00
CA LEU A 190 3.73 -22.62 6.08
C LEU A 190 4.08 -23.69 5.05
N LYS A 191 5.00 -23.35 4.16
CA LYS A 191 5.72 -24.34 3.39
C LYS A 191 6.30 -25.28 4.44
N ASN A 192 5.78 -26.50 4.49
CA ASN A 192 6.08 -27.56 5.46
C ASN A 192 7.42 -27.39 6.19
N TRP A 193 7.34 -27.35 7.52
CA TRP A 193 8.45 -27.62 8.40
C TRP A 193 8.85 -29.08 8.27
#